data_1c9808e1f7d984471d92cd1482ea87ff
#
_entry.id   1c9808e1f7d984471d92cd1482ea87ff
#
_cell.length_a   1.000
_cell.length_b   1.000
_cell.length_c   1.000
_cell.angle_alpha   90.00
_cell.angle_beta   90.00
_cell.angle_gamma   90.00
#
_symmetry.space_group_name_H-M   'P 1'
#
loop_
_entity.id
_entity.type
_entity.pdbx_description
1 polymer ?
#
loop_
_entity_poly.entity_id
_entity_poly.type
_entity_poly.pdbx_seq_one_letter_code
_entity_poly.pdbx_strand_id
1 'polypeptide(L)'
;MATGMKQYLRKWSLMINGQPFIDGRDGHQLRCVFDIEVSPATLAMANIQLFNLSKESEINQRSDIVFSAGYQDNFDALFSGTITNIFRERQGPNVITRLLCRSGIASQRGLMSSSYGPGAKLTDVLVDAARAWPLYLEIDLKQFDEKDVFPSGYTASGDVKTVLDSLSYMFGFDWKPERGSLVISRLDMERTTTAFEVNQHTGMVGMPEVNRGPQGLGVDVTTRINPSIRTSSRINVSSGFSTYNTGNMRIAETTGDVSANGEYNVFRIRYFGDSHGQAWDMRMDAIRAGTREIAPQIGSGSMVWGAKVDSSFRAKVREIAQRQNLDANWYMAVMAFETGREFLPSTKNKVSGATGLIQFMPDTARRLGTSTQALANMSAVEQLDWVEKYFQPYAGRIRNLGDMYMAVLWPAGVGKADSWVLWSSPSIQYTQNAGLDRNHDGTITRGEAVSRVNDMYKEGETHKA
;
A
#
# COMPACT_ATOMS: atom_id res chain seq x y z
N MET A 1 22.15 -11.61 29.11
CA MET A 1 23.20 -10.66 28.66
C MET A 1 23.15 -10.67 27.15
N ALA A 2 22.72 -9.58 26.54
CA ALA A 2 22.79 -9.45 25.09
C ALA A 2 24.25 -9.39 24.69
N THR A 3 24.76 -10.43 24.05
CA THR A 3 26.08 -10.43 23.43
C THR A 3 26.07 -9.37 22.32
N GLY A 4 26.68 -8.22 22.62
CA GLY A 4 26.86 -7.16 21.63
C GLY A 4 27.48 -7.74 20.37
N MET A 5 26.79 -7.60 19.24
CA MET A 5 27.30 -8.05 17.94
C MET A 5 28.58 -7.31 17.63
N LYS A 6 29.66 -8.06 17.35
CA LYS A 6 30.93 -7.47 16.96
C LYS A 6 30.81 -6.93 15.54
N GLN A 7 30.81 -5.62 15.37
CA GLN A 7 30.66 -4.93 14.09
C GLN A 7 32.01 -4.53 13.50
N TYR A 8 32.86 -5.51 13.26
CA TYR A 8 34.17 -5.31 12.63
C TYR A 8 34.41 -6.31 11.51
N LEU A 9 35.32 -6.04 10.61
CA LEU A 9 35.64 -6.81 9.41
C LEU A 9 34.41 -6.95 8.50
N ARG A 10 34.16 -5.92 7.72
CA ARG A 10 33.14 -5.90 6.67
C ARG A 10 33.38 -7.02 5.69
N LYS A 11 32.33 -7.69 5.28
CA LYS A 11 32.33 -8.75 4.26
C LYS A 11 31.22 -8.52 3.27
N TRP A 12 31.47 -8.87 2.01
CA TRP A 12 30.46 -8.96 0.98
C TRP A 12 30.81 -10.09 0.02
N SER A 13 29.79 -10.66 -0.60
CA SER A 13 29.95 -11.67 -1.63
C SER A 13 28.86 -11.54 -2.68
N LEU A 14 29.13 -12.07 -3.84
CA LEU A 14 28.24 -12.10 -4.97
C LEU A 14 28.19 -13.50 -5.56
N MET A 15 26.98 -14.05 -5.65
CA MET A 15 26.72 -15.31 -6.37
C MET A 15 25.94 -14.98 -7.64
N ILE A 16 26.26 -15.63 -8.75
CA ILE A 16 25.56 -15.51 -10.03
C ILE A 16 25.21 -16.93 -10.50
N ASN A 17 23.92 -17.15 -10.83
CA ASN A 17 23.38 -18.45 -11.25
C ASN A 17 23.77 -19.60 -10.29
N GLY A 18 23.72 -19.31 -8.98
CA GLY A 18 24.06 -20.29 -7.93
C GLY A 18 25.54 -20.59 -7.75
N GLN A 19 26.42 -19.92 -8.51
CA GLN A 19 27.86 -20.08 -8.39
C GLN A 19 28.50 -18.86 -7.74
N PRO A 20 29.48 -19.04 -6.85
CA PRO A 20 30.26 -17.93 -6.29
C PRO A 20 30.96 -17.17 -7.42
N PHE A 21 30.61 -15.90 -7.61
CA PHE A 21 31.27 -15.00 -8.55
C PHE A 21 32.36 -14.18 -7.87
N ILE A 22 32.08 -13.71 -6.66
CA ILE A 22 33.04 -13.06 -5.75
C ILE A 22 32.80 -13.67 -4.36
N ASP A 23 33.78 -14.40 -3.84
CA ASP A 23 33.73 -14.95 -2.49
C ASP A 23 34.06 -13.86 -1.46
N GLY A 24 33.37 -13.85 -0.34
CA GLY A 24 33.63 -12.93 0.76
C GLY A 24 35.01 -13.04 1.36
N ARG A 25 35.76 -14.12 1.07
CA ARG A 25 37.20 -14.26 1.43
C ARG A 25 38.10 -13.46 0.50
N ASP A 26 37.75 -13.37 -0.79
CA ASP A 26 38.57 -12.67 -1.80
C ASP A 26 38.03 -11.27 -2.09
N GLY A 27 36.82 -10.94 -1.62
CA GLY A 27 36.16 -9.67 -1.85
C GLY A 27 36.86 -8.42 -1.29
N HIS A 28 37.88 -8.61 -0.44
CA HIS A 28 38.64 -7.50 0.14
C HIS A 28 39.44 -6.69 -0.89
N GLN A 29 39.65 -7.21 -2.07
CA GLN A 29 40.48 -6.55 -3.10
C GLN A 29 39.64 -5.74 -4.09
N LEU A 30 38.35 -6.08 -4.26
CA LEU A 30 37.49 -5.41 -5.20
C LEU A 30 36.55 -4.42 -4.48
N ARG A 31 36.56 -3.17 -4.93
CA ARG A 31 35.62 -2.19 -4.40
C ARG A 31 34.21 -2.48 -4.93
N CYS A 32 33.27 -2.57 -4.00
CA CYS A 32 31.86 -2.71 -4.24
C CYS A 32 31.09 -1.57 -3.56
N VAL A 33 30.22 -0.91 -4.31
CA VAL A 33 29.24 0.06 -3.79
C VAL A 33 27.86 -0.49 -4.07
N PHE A 34 26.99 -0.49 -3.09
CA PHE A 34 25.63 -1.01 -3.26
C PHE A 34 24.60 -0.14 -2.57
N ASP A 35 23.40 -0.19 -3.13
CA ASP A 35 22.19 0.43 -2.63
C ASP A 35 21.01 -0.52 -2.92
N ILE A 36 20.38 -1.04 -1.88
CA ILE A 36 19.35 -2.07 -1.96
C ILE A 36 18.14 -1.60 -1.16
N GLU A 37 16.97 -1.55 -1.79
CA GLU A 37 15.73 -1.17 -1.14
C GLU A 37 14.75 -2.33 -1.13
N VAL A 38 14.19 -2.60 0.05
CA VAL A 38 13.16 -3.62 0.29
C VAL A 38 11.96 -2.96 0.95
N SER A 39 10.79 -3.04 0.29
CA SER A 39 9.51 -2.49 0.76
C SER A 39 8.39 -3.49 0.58
N PRO A 40 7.32 -3.44 1.38
CA PRO A 40 6.12 -4.27 1.17
C PRO A 40 5.44 -3.98 -0.17
N ALA A 41 4.72 -4.99 -0.69
CA ALA A 41 3.93 -4.92 -1.92
C ALA A 41 4.71 -4.44 -3.18
N THR A 42 6.05 -4.42 -3.10
CA THR A 42 6.93 -4.04 -4.20
C THR A 42 8.06 -5.04 -4.37
N LEU A 43 8.58 -5.12 -5.59
CA LEU A 43 9.79 -5.89 -5.83
C LEU A 43 10.99 -5.12 -5.29
N ALA A 44 11.80 -5.76 -4.46
CA ALA A 44 13.05 -5.17 -3.99
C ALA A 44 13.96 -4.83 -5.18
N MET A 45 14.69 -3.73 -5.07
CA MET A 45 15.63 -3.27 -6.09
C MET A 45 17.02 -3.20 -5.51
N ALA A 46 18.02 -3.60 -6.31
CA ALA A 46 19.42 -3.45 -5.96
C ALA A 46 20.18 -2.77 -7.10
N ASN A 47 21.01 -1.81 -6.72
CA ASN A 47 22.02 -1.17 -7.57
C ASN A 47 23.39 -1.53 -7.00
N ILE A 48 24.13 -2.38 -7.69
CA ILE A 48 25.43 -2.88 -7.26
C ILE A 48 26.48 -2.40 -8.26
N GLN A 49 27.51 -1.74 -7.77
CA GLN A 49 28.60 -1.21 -8.58
C GLN A 49 29.90 -1.93 -8.21
N LEU A 50 30.49 -2.56 -9.20
CA LEU A 50 31.77 -3.27 -9.08
C LEU A 50 32.84 -2.49 -9.83
N PHE A 51 33.94 -2.18 -9.16
CA PHE A 51 35.03 -1.35 -9.72
C PHE A 51 36.12 -2.25 -10.28
N ASN A 52 36.58 -1.92 -11.48
CA ASN A 52 37.72 -2.56 -12.15
C ASN A 52 37.55 -4.09 -12.31
N LEU A 53 36.35 -4.52 -12.60
CA LEU A 53 36.06 -5.91 -12.90
C LEU A 53 36.77 -6.33 -14.20
N SER A 54 37.38 -7.52 -14.22
CA SER A 54 38.04 -8.08 -15.40
C SER A 54 37.08 -8.14 -16.59
N LYS A 55 37.61 -7.91 -17.82
CA LYS A 55 36.82 -8.06 -19.05
C LYS A 55 36.32 -9.49 -19.30
N GLU A 56 36.97 -10.47 -18.72
CA GLU A 56 36.63 -11.89 -18.85
C GLU A 56 35.45 -12.30 -17.95
N SER A 57 35.01 -11.39 -17.07
CA SER A 57 33.89 -11.68 -16.18
C SER A 57 32.58 -11.67 -16.96
N GLU A 58 31.99 -12.83 -17.17
CA GLU A 58 30.72 -13.00 -17.90
C GLU A 58 29.54 -12.79 -16.97
N ILE A 59 29.14 -11.52 -16.77
CA ILE A 59 27.86 -11.18 -16.16
C ILE A 59 26.85 -10.94 -17.27
N ASN A 60 25.76 -11.70 -17.26
CA ASN A 60 24.71 -11.58 -18.27
C ASN A 60 23.42 -11.01 -17.68
N GLN A 61 22.68 -10.27 -18.50
CA GLN A 61 21.29 -9.90 -18.16
C GLN A 61 20.46 -11.18 -17.97
N ARG A 62 19.49 -11.13 -17.09
CA ARG A 62 18.62 -12.22 -16.68
C ARG A 62 19.30 -13.32 -15.86
N SER A 63 20.57 -13.16 -15.48
CA SER A 63 21.21 -14.06 -14.53
C SER A 63 20.63 -13.85 -13.14
N ASP A 64 20.47 -14.94 -12.40
CA ASP A 64 20.10 -14.88 -11.00
C ASP A 64 21.27 -14.40 -10.17
N ILE A 65 20.98 -13.57 -9.17
CA ILE A 65 21.97 -12.95 -8.32
C ILE A 65 21.58 -13.06 -6.85
N VAL A 66 22.57 -13.40 -6.00
CA VAL A 66 22.46 -13.26 -4.54
C VAL A 66 23.60 -12.38 -4.07
N PHE A 67 23.25 -11.28 -3.43
CA PHE A 67 24.19 -10.35 -2.83
C PHE A 67 24.12 -10.46 -1.31
N SER A 68 25.25 -10.78 -0.69
CA SER A 68 25.41 -10.91 0.76
C SER A 68 26.39 -9.84 1.27
N ALA A 69 26.03 -9.22 2.40
CA ALA A 69 26.93 -8.29 3.07
C ALA A 69 26.64 -8.25 4.58
N GLY A 70 27.64 -7.79 5.33
CA GLY A 70 27.56 -7.70 6.78
C GLY A 70 28.94 -7.58 7.42
N TYR A 71 29.07 -8.19 8.57
CA TYR A 71 30.30 -8.27 9.35
C TYR A 71 30.68 -9.73 9.56
N GLN A 72 31.90 -9.99 10.05
CA GLN A 72 32.41 -11.35 10.18
C GLN A 72 31.45 -12.29 10.93
N ASP A 73 30.86 -11.83 12.01
CA ASP A 73 30.02 -12.63 12.90
C ASP A 73 28.51 -12.48 12.57
N ASN A 74 28.16 -11.62 11.60
CA ASN A 74 26.80 -11.37 11.15
C ASN A 74 26.79 -11.06 9.66
N PHE A 75 26.85 -12.10 8.85
CA PHE A 75 26.95 -12.04 7.41
C PHE A 75 25.88 -12.95 6.77
N ASP A 76 25.03 -12.36 5.94
CA ASP A 76 23.98 -13.10 5.26
C ASP A 76 23.54 -12.36 3.98
N ALA A 77 22.68 -13.01 3.17
CA ALA A 77 22.09 -12.40 1.98
C ALA A 77 21.28 -11.15 2.34
N LEU A 78 21.53 -10.03 1.66
CA LEU A 78 20.71 -8.83 1.72
C LEU A 78 19.69 -8.79 0.58
N PHE A 79 20.05 -9.36 -0.56
CA PHE A 79 19.25 -9.33 -1.77
C PHE A 79 19.37 -10.65 -2.55
N SER A 80 18.24 -11.09 -3.11
CA SER A 80 18.17 -12.17 -4.09
C SER A 80 17.20 -11.76 -5.20
N GLY A 81 17.61 -11.98 -6.44
CA GLY A 81 16.78 -11.59 -7.58
C GLY A 81 17.48 -11.83 -8.91
N THR A 82 17.12 -11.04 -9.92
CA THR A 82 17.63 -11.17 -11.29
C THR A 82 18.23 -9.86 -11.77
N ILE A 83 19.31 -9.92 -12.52
CA ILE A 83 19.95 -8.78 -13.17
C ILE A 83 19.09 -8.30 -14.33
N THR A 84 18.55 -7.09 -14.23
CA THR A 84 17.72 -6.48 -15.28
C THR A 84 18.57 -5.73 -16.31
N ASN A 85 19.57 -4.99 -15.83
CA ASN A 85 20.43 -4.16 -16.69
C ASN A 85 21.87 -4.19 -16.21
N ILE A 86 22.78 -4.08 -17.16
CA ILE A 86 24.21 -3.98 -16.91
C ILE A 86 24.72 -2.75 -17.64
N PHE A 87 25.36 -1.83 -16.92
CA PHE A 87 26.02 -0.66 -17.49
C PHE A 87 27.49 -0.70 -17.19
N ARG A 88 28.32 -0.26 -18.14
CA ARG A 88 29.75 -0.10 -17.97
C ARG A 88 30.11 1.35 -18.22
N GLU A 89 30.67 1.98 -17.23
CA GLU A 89 31.02 3.40 -17.26
C GLU A 89 32.49 3.56 -16.90
N ARG A 90 33.15 4.52 -17.50
CA ARG A 90 34.51 4.89 -17.12
C ARG A 90 34.50 6.19 -16.34
N GLN A 91 35.04 6.15 -15.14
CA GLN A 91 35.18 7.33 -14.29
C GLN A 91 36.66 7.52 -13.91
N GLY A 92 37.34 8.41 -14.61
CA GLY A 92 38.77 8.57 -14.49
C GLY A 92 39.54 7.28 -14.83
N PRO A 93 40.40 6.77 -13.96
CA PRO A 93 41.15 5.53 -14.17
C PRO A 93 40.26 4.27 -13.98
N ASN A 94 39.11 4.38 -13.31
CA ASN A 94 38.31 3.25 -12.93
C ASN A 94 37.27 2.90 -14.03
N VAL A 95 37.02 1.62 -14.20
CA VAL A 95 35.87 1.07 -14.93
C VAL A 95 34.87 0.57 -13.91
N ILE A 96 33.63 1.06 -13.98
CA ILE A 96 32.54 0.70 -13.09
C ILE A 96 31.55 -0.18 -13.86
N THR A 97 31.33 -1.39 -13.38
CA THR A 97 30.25 -2.25 -13.84
C THR A 97 29.08 -2.11 -12.87
N ARG A 98 27.98 -1.51 -13.33
CA ARG A 98 26.77 -1.29 -12.55
C ARG A 98 25.73 -2.33 -12.92
N LEU A 99 25.26 -3.07 -11.91
CA LEU A 99 24.21 -4.08 -12.02
C LEU A 99 22.95 -3.50 -11.40
N LEU A 100 21.90 -3.36 -12.22
CA LEU A 100 20.56 -3.09 -11.71
C LEU A 100 19.82 -4.43 -11.62
N CYS A 101 19.31 -4.71 -10.43
CA CYS A 101 18.71 -5.99 -10.12
C CYS A 101 17.32 -5.79 -9.48
N ARG A 102 16.44 -6.76 -9.65
CA ARG A 102 15.10 -6.76 -9.11
C ARG A 102 14.80 -8.11 -8.48
N SER A 103 14.18 -8.13 -7.29
CA SER A 103 13.71 -9.38 -6.67
C SER A 103 12.54 -9.95 -7.47
N GLY A 104 12.33 -11.25 -7.36
CA GLY A 104 11.40 -11.98 -8.22
C GLY A 104 11.99 -12.17 -9.62
N ILE A 105 11.93 -13.40 -10.12
CA ILE A 105 12.53 -13.76 -11.40
C ILE A 105 11.71 -13.11 -12.52
N ALA A 106 12.31 -12.21 -13.27
CA ALA A 106 11.65 -11.47 -14.35
C ALA A 106 11.09 -12.36 -15.47
N SER A 107 11.61 -13.58 -15.60
CA SER A 107 11.17 -14.58 -16.58
C SER A 107 9.96 -15.40 -16.14
N GLN A 108 9.56 -15.31 -14.89
CA GLN A 108 8.48 -16.10 -14.30
C GLN A 108 7.44 -15.15 -13.70
N ARG A 109 6.71 -14.45 -14.58
CA ARG A 109 5.43 -13.89 -14.17
C ARG A 109 4.52 -15.08 -13.86
N GLY A 110 4.43 -15.44 -12.59
CA GLY A 110 3.51 -16.46 -12.15
C GLY A 110 2.10 -16.08 -12.61
N LEU A 111 1.47 -16.92 -13.39
CA LEU A 111 0.08 -16.76 -13.75
C LEU A 111 -0.75 -17.72 -12.92
N MET A 112 -1.80 -17.22 -12.31
CA MET A 112 -2.82 -18.03 -11.65
C MET A 112 -4.04 -18.15 -12.55
N SER A 113 -4.62 -19.34 -12.56
CA SER A 113 -5.92 -19.65 -13.15
C SER A 113 -6.55 -20.77 -12.33
N SER A 114 -7.00 -20.41 -11.13
CA SER A 114 -7.53 -21.37 -10.15
C SER A 114 -8.86 -20.88 -9.61
N SER A 115 -9.79 -21.81 -9.42
CA SER A 115 -11.10 -21.53 -8.81
C SER A 115 -11.24 -22.31 -7.52
N TYR A 116 -11.73 -21.64 -6.50
CA TYR A 116 -11.91 -22.16 -5.15
C TYR A 116 -13.38 -22.12 -4.79
N GLY A 117 -13.88 -23.20 -4.23
CA GLY A 117 -15.28 -23.30 -3.82
C GLY A 117 -15.63 -22.44 -2.59
N PRO A 118 -16.93 -22.33 -2.28
CA PRO A 118 -17.38 -21.65 -1.07
C PRO A 118 -16.71 -22.21 0.20
N GLY A 119 -16.27 -21.33 1.08
CA GLY A 119 -15.57 -21.69 2.32
C GLY A 119 -14.08 -21.98 2.16
N ALA A 120 -13.49 -21.81 0.96
CA ALA A 120 -12.05 -21.96 0.75
C ALA A 120 -11.26 -20.99 1.65
N LYS A 121 -10.14 -21.46 2.19
CA LYS A 121 -9.28 -20.65 3.06
C LYS A 121 -8.36 -19.75 2.26
N LEU A 122 -8.09 -18.55 2.78
CA LEU A 122 -7.10 -17.64 2.20
C LEU A 122 -5.74 -18.34 2.04
N THR A 123 -5.32 -19.10 3.06
CA THR A 123 -4.04 -19.81 3.06
C THR A 123 -3.87 -20.77 1.87
N ASP A 124 -4.95 -21.40 1.41
CA ASP A 124 -4.88 -22.30 0.25
C ASP A 124 -4.54 -21.51 -1.03
N VAL A 125 -5.15 -20.34 -1.19
CA VAL A 125 -4.87 -19.44 -2.33
C VAL A 125 -3.43 -18.92 -2.26
N LEU A 126 -2.92 -18.60 -1.07
CA LEU A 126 -1.55 -18.10 -0.87
C LEU A 126 -0.51 -19.19 -1.16
N VAL A 127 -0.79 -20.45 -0.81
CA VAL A 127 0.07 -21.60 -1.18
C VAL A 127 0.15 -21.74 -2.70
N ASP A 128 -0.98 -21.66 -3.40
CA ASP A 128 -1.00 -21.76 -4.85
C ASP A 128 -0.33 -20.57 -5.53
N ALA A 129 -0.46 -19.36 -4.95
CA ALA A 129 0.25 -18.16 -5.42
C ALA A 129 1.78 -18.33 -5.31
N ALA A 130 2.27 -18.83 -4.18
CA ALA A 130 3.70 -19.11 -3.97
C ALA A 130 4.21 -20.18 -4.95
N ARG A 131 3.40 -21.21 -5.21
CA ARG A 131 3.73 -22.27 -6.18
C ARG A 131 3.76 -21.74 -7.61
N ALA A 132 2.80 -20.89 -7.98
CA ALA A 132 2.76 -20.28 -9.31
C ALA A 132 3.92 -19.31 -9.55
N TRP A 133 4.52 -18.77 -8.49
CA TRP A 133 5.66 -17.84 -8.54
C TRP A 133 6.97 -18.51 -8.07
N PRO A 134 7.24 -19.75 -8.30
CA PRO A 134 8.19 -20.69 -7.72
C PRO A 134 9.04 -20.13 -6.56
N LEU A 135 8.35 -19.64 -5.53
CA LEU A 135 8.94 -19.12 -4.30
C LEU A 135 8.51 -20.00 -3.12
N TYR A 136 9.36 -20.10 -2.13
CA TYR A 136 8.97 -20.72 -0.86
C TYR A 136 7.99 -19.82 -0.11
N LEU A 137 6.87 -20.36 0.36
CA LEU A 137 5.94 -19.61 1.18
C LEU A 137 6.48 -19.50 2.61
N GLU A 138 6.70 -18.26 3.06
CA GLU A 138 7.04 -17.93 4.44
C GLU A 138 5.86 -17.18 5.07
N ILE A 139 5.09 -17.87 5.90
CA ILE A 139 3.89 -17.36 6.55
C ILE A 139 3.77 -17.92 7.98
N ASP A 140 3.46 -17.09 8.94
CA ASP A 140 3.03 -17.55 10.26
C ASP A 140 1.52 -17.79 10.25
N LEU A 141 1.12 -19.07 10.17
CA LEU A 141 -0.29 -19.47 10.11
C LEU A 141 -1.10 -19.04 11.34
N LYS A 142 -0.44 -18.76 12.48
CA LYS A 142 -1.14 -18.24 13.67
C LYS A 142 -1.67 -16.83 13.51
N GLN A 143 -1.15 -16.09 12.54
CA GLN A 143 -1.63 -14.76 12.19
C GLN A 143 -2.90 -14.79 11.33
N PHE A 144 -3.25 -15.94 10.76
CA PHE A 144 -4.41 -16.12 9.88
C PHE A 144 -5.43 -17.02 10.57
N ASP A 145 -6.62 -16.51 10.72
CA ASP A 145 -7.70 -17.10 11.50
C ASP A 145 -8.58 -17.98 10.56
N GLU A 146 -9.40 -18.85 11.18
CA GLU A 146 -10.38 -19.66 10.47
C GLU A 146 -11.46 -18.84 9.74
N LYS A 147 -11.57 -17.54 10.06
CA LYS A 147 -12.47 -16.61 9.41
C LYS A 147 -11.92 -16.03 8.12
N ASP A 148 -10.62 -16.22 7.83
CA ASP A 148 -10.00 -15.80 6.57
C ASP A 148 -10.38 -16.75 5.45
N VAL A 149 -11.65 -16.75 5.09
CA VAL A 149 -12.27 -17.63 4.09
C VAL A 149 -13.01 -16.83 3.03
N PHE A 150 -13.24 -17.45 1.90
CA PHE A 150 -14.06 -16.93 0.83
C PHE A 150 -15.48 -17.54 0.91
N PRO A 151 -16.48 -16.86 1.52
CA PRO A 151 -17.79 -17.44 1.75
C PRO A 151 -18.49 -17.90 0.49
N SER A 152 -18.31 -17.17 -0.63
CA SER A 152 -18.92 -17.47 -1.93
C SER A 152 -17.95 -18.12 -2.91
N GLY A 153 -16.76 -18.53 -2.44
CA GLY A 153 -15.69 -18.97 -3.32
C GLY A 153 -14.86 -17.81 -3.88
N TYR A 154 -13.79 -18.16 -4.58
CA TYR A 154 -12.87 -17.18 -5.18
C TYR A 154 -12.29 -17.72 -6.49
N THR A 155 -12.09 -16.85 -7.47
CA THR A 155 -11.38 -17.19 -8.70
C THR A 155 -10.14 -16.30 -8.80
N ALA A 156 -8.97 -16.92 -8.67
CA ALA A 156 -7.68 -16.29 -8.90
C ALA A 156 -7.34 -16.41 -10.40
N SER A 157 -7.30 -15.28 -11.10
CA SER A 157 -6.95 -15.25 -12.52
C SER A 157 -6.06 -14.08 -12.83
N GLY A 158 -4.94 -14.34 -13.52
CA GLY A 158 -4.00 -13.34 -13.97
C GLY A 158 -2.63 -13.43 -13.28
N ASP A 159 -1.91 -12.32 -13.27
CA ASP A 159 -0.58 -12.19 -12.65
C ASP A 159 -0.65 -12.36 -11.13
N VAL A 160 0.22 -13.21 -10.57
CA VAL A 160 0.27 -13.49 -9.13
C VAL A 160 0.39 -12.22 -8.31
N LYS A 161 1.17 -11.24 -8.77
CA LYS A 161 1.32 -9.95 -8.08
C LYS A 161 -0.04 -9.26 -7.93
N THR A 162 -0.81 -9.18 -9.01
CA THR A 162 -2.15 -8.57 -9.01
C THR A 162 -3.11 -9.30 -8.08
N VAL A 163 -3.04 -10.64 -8.08
CA VAL A 163 -3.84 -11.48 -7.16
C VAL A 163 -3.44 -11.19 -5.71
N LEU A 164 -2.14 -11.17 -5.40
CA LEU A 164 -1.65 -10.89 -4.05
C LEU A 164 -1.98 -9.46 -3.59
N ASP A 165 -1.89 -8.47 -4.47
CA ASP A 165 -2.30 -7.09 -4.16
C ASP A 165 -3.78 -7.02 -3.77
N SER A 166 -4.65 -7.69 -4.54
CA SER A 166 -6.08 -7.79 -4.23
C SER A 166 -6.35 -8.49 -2.90
N LEU A 167 -5.69 -9.63 -2.66
CA LEU A 167 -5.86 -10.40 -1.44
C LEU A 167 -5.30 -9.68 -0.22
N SER A 168 -4.13 -9.04 -0.35
CA SER A 168 -3.50 -8.22 0.67
C SER A 168 -4.43 -7.12 1.16
N TYR A 169 -5.06 -6.45 0.22
CA TYR A 169 -6.06 -5.43 0.52
C TYR A 169 -7.33 -6.03 1.17
N MET A 170 -7.82 -7.15 0.65
CA MET A 170 -9.05 -7.80 1.11
C MET A 170 -8.92 -8.34 2.54
N PHE A 171 -7.78 -8.93 2.87
CA PHE A 171 -7.55 -9.63 4.12
C PHE A 171 -6.59 -8.93 5.08
N GLY A 172 -6.00 -7.80 4.69
CA GLY A 172 -5.13 -7.00 5.54
C GLY A 172 -3.82 -7.66 5.90
N PHE A 173 -3.03 -7.99 4.90
CA PHE A 173 -1.69 -8.49 5.08
C PHE A 173 -0.69 -7.78 4.15
N ASP A 174 0.58 -7.79 4.50
CA ASP A 174 1.68 -7.41 3.63
C ASP A 174 2.26 -8.65 2.96
N TRP A 175 2.70 -8.51 1.72
CA TRP A 175 3.41 -9.56 1.00
C TRP A 175 4.63 -9.00 0.28
N LYS A 176 5.64 -9.83 0.09
CA LYS A 176 6.85 -9.48 -0.68
C LYS A 176 7.64 -10.71 -1.07
N PRO A 177 8.28 -10.71 -2.23
CA PRO A 177 9.34 -11.67 -2.54
C PRO A 177 10.63 -11.21 -1.86
N GLU A 178 11.16 -12.01 -0.97
CA GLU A 178 12.38 -11.73 -0.23
C GLU A 178 13.26 -12.98 -0.14
N ARG A 179 14.50 -12.90 -0.63
CA ARG A 179 15.51 -13.97 -0.52
C ARG A 179 15.03 -15.34 -0.98
N GLY A 180 14.26 -15.40 -2.08
CA GLY A 180 13.70 -16.64 -2.62
C GLY A 180 12.40 -17.13 -1.99
N SER A 181 11.87 -16.39 -1.02
CA SER A 181 10.59 -16.68 -0.37
C SER A 181 9.53 -15.65 -0.74
N LEU A 182 8.28 -16.07 -0.82
CA LEU A 182 7.11 -15.19 -0.72
C LEU A 182 6.77 -15.05 0.76
N VAL A 183 7.11 -13.90 1.32
CA VAL A 183 6.87 -13.60 2.74
C VAL A 183 5.52 -12.93 2.89
N ILE A 184 4.69 -13.44 3.78
CA ILE A 184 3.36 -12.92 4.07
C ILE A 184 3.23 -12.71 5.58
N SER A 185 2.81 -11.51 5.98
CA SER A 185 2.56 -11.17 7.39
C SER A 185 1.32 -10.31 7.52
N ARG A 186 0.52 -10.51 8.57
CA ARG A 186 -0.59 -9.59 8.89
C ARG A 186 -0.08 -8.18 9.06
N LEU A 187 -0.92 -7.23 8.69
CA LEU A 187 -0.67 -5.82 8.98
C LEU A 187 -0.49 -5.64 10.49
N ASP A 188 0.53 -4.88 10.88
CA ASP A 188 0.89 -4.58 12.27
C ASP A 188 1.30 -5.80 13.12
N MET A 189 1.51 -6.95 12.50
CA MET A 189 2.05 -8.14 13.17
C MET A 189 3.54 -8.30 12.85
N GLU A 190 4.27 -8.75 13.84
CA GLU A 190 5.69 -9.02 13.70
C GLU A 190 5.96 -10.39 13.05
N ARG A 191 7.04 -10.45 12.25
CA ARG A 191 7.58 -11.68 11.68
C ARG A 191 8.25 -12.56 12.73
N THR A 192 8.79 -11.93 13.80
CA THR A 192 9.52 -12.59 14.88
C THR A 192 8.99 -12.12 16.22
N THR A 193 8.88 -13.03 17.17
CA THR A 193 8.37 -12.74 18.52
C THR A 193 9.37 -11.97 19.39
N THR A 194 10.67 -11.90 19.00
CA THR A 194 11.71 -11.21 19.75
C THR A 194 12.08 -9.92 19.05
N ALA A 195 11.96 -8.80 19.74
CA ALA A 195 12.39 -7.51 19.27
C ALA A 195 13.92 -7.39 19.21
N PHE A 196 14.43 -6.78 18.13
CA PHE A 196 15.85 -6.42 18.05
C PHE A 196 16.08 -5.08 18.75
N GLU A 197 17.03 -5.04 19.66
CA GLU A 197 17.42 -3.81 20.33
C GLU A 197 18.17 -2.88 19.38
N VAL A 198 17.70 -1.64 19.26
CA VAL A 198 18.27 -0.59 18.41
C VAL A 198 18.63 0.63 19.26
N ASN A 199 19.89 0.76 19.60
CA ASN A 199 20.42 1.84 20.42
C ASN A 199 21.91 2.10 20.08
N GLN A 200 22.51 3.08 20.74
CA GLN A 200 23.91 3.43 20.51
C GLN A 200 24.91 2.27 20.71
N HIS A 201 24.57 1.26 21.52
CA HIS A 201 25.43 0.11 21.82
C HIS A 201 25.21 -1.05 20.85
N THR A 202 24.11 -1.06 20.11
CA THR A 202 23.76 -2.10 19.14
C THR A 202 23.95 -1.68 17.68
N GLY A 203 24.61 -0.53 17.46
CA GLY A 203 25.00 -0.07 16.14
C GLY A 203 24.14 1.01 15.53
N MET A 204 23.29 1.68 16.31
CA MET A 204 22.57 2.86 15.84
C MET A 204 23.55 3.97 15.44
N VAL A 205 23.31 4.59 14.29
CA VAL A 205 24.12 5.66 13.70
C VAL A 205 23.30 6.95 13.69
N GLY A 206 23.80 7.97 14.39
CA GLY A 206 23.07 9.23 14.54
C GLY A 206 21.90 9.14 15.51
N MET A 207 20.85 9.92 15.26
CA MET A 207 19.63 9.99 16.05
C MET A 207 18.45 9.48 15.24
N PRO A 208 17.48 8.79 15.86
CA PRO A 208 16.25 8.41 15.16
C PRO A 208 15.42 9.66 14.86
N GLU A 209 14.74 9.67 13.70
CA GLU A 209 13.82 10.72 13.28
C GLU A 209 12.39 10.23 13.43
N VAL A 210 11.62 10.91 14.27
CA VAL A 210 10.19 10.63 14.42
C VAL A 210 9.41 11.25 13.27
N ASN A 211 8.55 10.46 12.65
CA ASN A 211 7.67 10.91 11.58
C ASN A 211 6.25 10.37 11.77
N ARG A 212 5.28 10.95 11.06
CA ARG A 212 3.94 10.40 10.94
C ARG A 212 3.51 10.41 9.48
N GLY A 213 3.37 9.23 8.91
CA GLY A 213 2.88 9.02 7.57
C GLY A 213 1.44 8.50 7.54
N PRO A 214 0.93 8.18 6.34
CA PRO A 214 -0.36 7.51 6.17
C PRO A 214 -0.46 6.16 6.87
N GLN A 215 0.67 5.57 7.22
CA GLN A 215 0.76 4.26 7.88
C GLN A 215 0.73 4.36 9.42
N GLY A 216 0.74 5.57 10.00
CA GLY A 216 0.74 5.81 11.45
C GLY A 216 1.98 6.53 11.94
N LEU A 217 2.19 6.52 13.27
CA LEU A 217 3.38 7.08 13.89
C LEU A 217 4.58 6.16 13.61
N GLY A 218 5.66 6.73 13.09
CA GLY A 218 6.82 6.00 12.67
C GLY A 218 8.14 6.59 13.16
N VAL A 219 9.21 5.85 12.91
CA VAL A 219 10.58 6.27 13.14
C VAL A 219 11.45 5.85 11.97
N ASP A 220 12.30 6.75 11.53
CA ASP A 220 13.41 6.48 10.63
C ASP A 220 14.67 6.32 11.47
N VAL A 221 15.31 5.16 11.39
CA VAL A 221 16.53 4.87 12.14
C VAL A 221 17.58 4.27 11.25
N THR A 222 18.81 4.78 11.37
CA THR A 222 19.98 4.23 10.69
C THR A 222 20.79 3.40 11.66
N THR A 223 21.19 2.20 11.23
CA THR A 223 22.06 1.31 11.99
C THR A 223 23.16 0.76 11.11
N ARG A 224 24.20 0.20 11.71
CA ARG A 224 25.12 -0.68 11.01
C ARG A 224 24.36 -1.87 10.42
N ILE A 225 24.82 -2.40 9.29
CA ILE A 225 24.16 -3.53 8.63
C ILE A 225 23.99 -4.70 9.60
N ASN A 226 22.75 -5.11 9.77
CA ASN A 226 22.37 -6.34 10.48
C ASN A 226 21.41 -7.14 9.59
N PRO A 227 21.91 -8.16 8.86
CA PRO A 227 21.09 -8.96 7.96
C PRO A 227 19.94 -9.74 8.63
N SER A 228 20.00 -9.90 9.96
CA SER A 228 18.94 -10.57 10.72
C SER A 228 17.69 -9.72 10.87
N ILE A 229 17.83 -8.38 10.83
CA ILE A 229 16.69 -7.47 10.84
C ILE A 229 16.13 -7.40 9.41
N ARG A 230 14.88 -7.80 9.26
CA ARG A 230 14.17 -7.81 7.99
C ARG A 230 12.91 -6.96 8.07
N THR A 231 12.28 -6.72 6.96
CA THR A 231 10.93 -6.12 6.95
C THR A 231 9.95 -7.00 7.74
N SER A 232 9.04 -6.38 8.47
CA SER A 232 8.15 -6.99 9.47
C SER A 232 8.87 -7.57 10.71
N SER A 233 10.18 -7.34 10.88
CA SER A 233 10.83 -7.59 12.17
C SER A 233 10.40 -6.54 13.19
N ARG A 234 10.29 -6.94 14.45
CA ARG A 234 10.10 -6.02 15.57
C ARG A 234 11.42 -5.46 16.03
N ILE A 235 11.50 -4.16 16.20
CA ILE A 235 12.66 -3.46 16.80
C ILE A 235 12.20 -2.68 18.02
N ASN A 236 13.06 -2.61 19.02
CA ASN A 236 12.89 -1.76 20.20
C ASN A 236 13.91 -0.64 20.13
N VAL A 237 13.46 0.58 19.83
CA VAL A 237 14.31 1.76 19.69
C VAL A 237 14.48 2.42 21.05
N SER A 238 15.73 2.67 21.45
CA SER A 238 16.07 3.41 22.67
C SER A 238 17.16 4.43 22.37
N SER A 239 16.81 5.71 22.48
CA SER A 239 17.73 6.83 22.27
C SER A 239 17.48 7.94 23.27
N GLY A 240 18.56 8.56 23.75
CA GLY A 240 18.47 9.73 24.62
C GLY A 240 18.02 10.99 23.89
N PHE A 241 18.13 11.01 22.55
CA PHE A 241 17.78 12.16 21.70
C PHE A 241 17.04 11.67 20.45
N SER A 242 16.16 12.51 19.93
CA SER A 242 15.41 12.27 18.70
C SER A 242 15.36 13.54 17.87
N THR A 243 15.27 13.37 16.56
CA THR A 243 14.87 14.43 15.64
C THR A 243 13.42 14.24 15.22
N TYR A 244 12.83 15.28 14.68
CA TYR A 244 11.42 15.26 14.24
C TYR A 244 11.32 15.79 12.82
N ASN A 245 10.52 15.13 12.00
CA ASN A 245 10.23 15.62 10.66
C ASN A 245 9.29 16.83 10.74
N THR A 246 9.87 18.02 10.91
CA THR A 246 9.13 19.27 11.06
C THR A 246 8.34 19.68 9.81
N GLY A 247 8.67 19.12 8.64
CA GLY A 247 7.88 19.28 7.41
C GLY A 247 6.60 18.47 7.39
N ASN A 248 6.40 17.55 8.34
CA ASN A 248 5.22 16.73 8.44
C ASN A 248 4.20 17.31 9.44
N MET A 249 3.22 18.05 8.95
CA MET A 249 2.16 18.68 9.78
C MET A 249 1.38 17.66 10.64
N ARG A 250 1.32 16.39 10.24
CA ARG A 250 0.58 15.35 10.98
C ARG A 250 1.22 15.03 12.34
N ILE A 251 2.50 15.27 12.53
CA ILE A 251 3.16 15.11 13.85
C ILE A 251 2.58 16.07 14.88
N ALA A 252 2.30 17.32 14.49
CA ALA A 252 1.72 18.34 15.38
C ALA A 252 0.31 17.98 15.88
N GLU A 253 -0.41 17.13 15.13
CA GLU A 253 -1.76 16.64 15.46
C GLU A 253 -1.75 15.36 16.29
N THR A 254 -0.56 14.77 16.53
CA THR A 254 -0.46 13.50 17.27
C THR A 254 -0.65 13.74 18.76
N THR A 255 -1.59 13.03 19.34
CA THR A 255 -1.79 12.97 20.79
C THR A 255 -1.00 11.81 21.40
N GLY A 256 -0.45 12.02 22.60
CA GLY A 256 0.32 11.01 23.33
C GLY A 256 1.84 11.13 23.15
N ASP A 257 2.55 10.05 23.47
CA ASP A 257 4.01 10.01 23.42
C ASP A 257 4.51 9.99 21.96
N VAL A 258 5.19 11.06 21.57
CA VAL A 258 5.84 11.22 20.26
C VAL A 258 7.36 10.97 20.32
N SER A 259 7.88 10.43 21.43
CA SER A 259 9.30 10.07 21.51
C SER A 259 9.64 8.95 20.51
N ALA A 260 10.91 8.89 20.10
CA ALA A 260 11.40 7.79 19.27
C ALA A 260 11.54 6.46 20.03
N ASN A 261 11.43 6.47 21.36
CA ASN A 261 11.60 5.27 22.16
C ASN A 261 10.35 4.39 22.09
N GLY A 262 10.55 3.08 21.99
CA GLY A 262 9.49 2.09 21.98
C GLY A 262 9.64 1.02 20.90
N GLU A 263 8.59 0.21 20.77
CA GLU A 263 8.54 -0.90 19.82
C GLU A 263 7.95 -0.48 18.48
N TYR A 264 8.60 -0.94 17.42
CA TYR A 264 8.22 -0.65 16.04
C TYR A 264 8.30 -1.90 15.19
N ASN A 265 7.46 -1.98 14.17
CA ASN A 265 7.55 -2.97 13.12
C ASN A 265 8.24 -2.36 11.90
N VAL A 266 9.31 -2.98 11.44
CA VAL A 266 10.09 -2.51 10.30
C VAL A 266 9.26 -2.61 9.03
N PHE A 267 8.99 -1.47 8.40
CA PHE A 267 8.18 -1.40 7.19
C PHE A 267 9.05 -1.47 5.93
N ARG A 268 10.11 -0.65 5.85
CA ARG A 268 11.03 -0.56 4.72
C ARG A 268 12.47 -0.59 5.21
N ILE A 269 13.33 -1.20 4.42
CA ILE A 269 14.77 -1.23 4.69
C ILE A 269 15.52 -0.80 3.44
N ARG A 270 16.50 0.07 3.61
CA ARG A 270 17.49 0.40 2.61
C ARG A 270 18.88 0.04 3.14
N TYR A 271 19.56 -0.90 2.48
CA TYR A 271 20.94 -1.24 2.77
C TYR A 271 21.84 -0.49 1.80
N PHE A 272 22.87 0.17 2.29
CA PHE A 272 23.81 0.89 1.46
C PHE A 272 25.22 0.80 2.02
N GLY A 273 26.18 0.67 1.12
CA GLY A 273 27.56 0.50 1.53
C GLY A 273 28.58 0.72 0.45
N ASP A 274 29.79 1.03 0.88
CA ASP A 274 31.00 1.08 0.07
C ASP A 274 32.07 0.27 0.79
N SER A 275 32.55 -0.81 0.16
CA SER A 275 33.52 -1.71 0.79
C SER A 275 34.88 -1.05 1.11
N HIS A 276 35.18 0.06 0.45
CA HIS A 276 36.41 0.86 0.64
C HIS A 276 36.15 2.24 1.26
N GLY A 277 34.83 2.58 1.44
CA GLY A 277 34.39 3.84 2.01
C GLY A 277 33.93 3.72 3.47
N GLN A 278 33.29 4.77 3.98
CA GLN A 278 32.83 4.79 5.37
C GLN A 278 31.38 4.18 5.50
N ALA A 279 30.56 4.35 4.49
CA ALA A 279 29.18 3.87 4.51
C ALA A 279 29.13 2.34 4.53
N TRP A 280 28.43 1.76 5.52
CA TRP A 280 28.16 0.34 5.64
C TRP A 280 26.97 0.14 6.58
N ASP A 281 25.85 0.69 6.16
CA ASP A 281 24.73 0.93 7.05
C ASP A 281 23.42 0.45 6.43
N MET A 282 22.39 0.35 7.26
CA MET A 282 21.01 0.16 6.84
C MET A 282 20.14 1.23 7.48
N ARG A 283 19.21 1.78 6.69
CA ARG A 283 18.15 2.66 7.18
C ARG A 283 16.86 1.90 7.20
N MET A 284 16.14 2.02 8.29
CA MET A 284 14.85 1.40 8.49
C MET A 284 13.78 2.47 8.69
N ASP A 285 12.72 2.40 7.92
CA ASP A 285 11.48 3.10 8.22
C ASP A 285 10.60 2.10 8.96
N ALA A 286 10.23 2.42 10.19
CA ALA A 286 9.47 1.53 11.05
C ALA A 286 8.24 2.23 11.61
N ILE A 287 7.14 1.48 11.78
CA ILE A 287 5.86 1.96 12.25
C ILE A 287 5.70 1.51 13.69
N ARG A 288 5.29 2.41 14.58
CA ARG A 288 5.10 2.09 16.01
C ARG A 288 4.04 0.99 16.14
N ALA A 289 4.37 -0.06 16.88
CA ALA A 289 3.47 -1.18 17.09
C ALA A 289 2.12 -0.71 17.68
N GLY A 290 1.02 -1.21 17.14
CA GLY A 290 -0.34 -0.83 17.55
C GLY A 290 -0.81 0.55 17.10
N THR A 291 0.00 1.31 16.33
CA THR A 291 -0.39 2.64 15.81
C THR A 291 -0.59 2.68 14.31
N ARG A 292 -0.38 1.56 13.63
CA ARG A 292 -0.58 1.49 12.18
C ARG A 292 -2.03 1.85 11.87
N GLU A 293 -2.22 2.95 11.17
CA GLU A 293 -3.51 3.28 10.58
C GLU A 293 -3.75 2.26 9.46
N ILE A 294 -4.34 1.16 9.82
CA ILE A 294 -4.90 0.23 8.85
C ILE A 294 -6.03 1.02 8.23
N ALA A 295 -5.87 1.47 6.98
CA ALA A 295 -6.99 1.96 6.21
C ALA A 295 -8.10 0.92 6.39
N PRO A 296 -9.34 1.31 6.72
CA PRO A 296 -10.39 0.37 7.03
C PRO A 296 -10.36 -0.72 5.97
N GLN A 297 -10.23 -1.98 6.42
CA GLN A 297 -10.08 -3.10 5.51
C GLN A 297 -11.35 -3.20 4.69
N ILE A 298 -11.31 -2.62 3.51
CA ILE A 298 -12.40 -2.66 2.56
C ILE A 298 -12.34 -4.04 1.93
N GLY A 299 -12.82 -5.06 2.64
CA GLY A 299 -12.76 -6.35 1.96
C GLY A 299 -13.33 -7.57 2.66
N SER A 300 -13.35 -7.64 3.98
CA SER A 300 -14.09 -8.69 4.72
C SER A 300 -15.28 -8.13 5.50
N GLY A 301 -15.38 -6.82 5.58
CA GLY A 301 -16.54 -6.14 6.13
C GLY A 301 -17.68 -6.11 5.11
N SER A 302 -18.87 -6.47 5.56
CA SER A 302 -20.09 -6.25 4.83
C SER A 302 -20.17 -4.78 4.36
N MET A 303 -20.30 -4.58 3.05
CA MET A 303 -20.41 -3.26 2.43
C MET A 303 -21.79 -2.65 2.74
N VAL A 304 -21.83 -1.41 3.14
CA VAL A 304 -23.08 -0.64 3.31
C VAL A 304 -23.89 -0.74 2.01
N TRP A 305 -25.18 -1.11 2.11
CA TRP A 305 -26.03 -1.41 0.95
C TRP A 305 -25.58 -2.61 0.10
N GLY A 306 -24.60 -3.39 0.55
CA GLY A 306 -24.03 -4.48 -0.24
C GLY A 306 -25.03 -5.57 -0.63
N ALA A 307 -26.07 -5.80 0.20
CA ALA A 307 -27.14 -6.76 -0.08
C ALA A 307 -28.04 -6.34 -1.27
N LYS A 308 -27.99 -5.07 -1.70
CA LYS A 308 -28.77 -4.54 -2.82
C LYS A 308 -28.11 -4.70 -4.18
N VAL A 309 -26.87 -5.12 -4.21
CA VAL A 309 -26.06 -5.25 -5.43
C VAL A 309 -25.36 -6.61 -5.47
N ASP A 310 -24.99 -7.06 -6.66
CA ASP A 310 -24.27 -8.31 -6.82
C ASP A 310 -22.79 -8.23 -6.37
N SER A 311 -22.12 -9.37 -6.35
CA SER A 311 -20.72 -9.47 -5.93
C SER A 311 -19.77 -8.75 -6.88
N SER A 312 -20.08 -8.70 -8.19
CA SER A 312 -19.25 -8.04 -9.21
C SER A 312 -19.29 -6.52 -9.03
N PHE A 313 -20.47 -5.97 -8.73
CA PHE A 313 -20.63 -4.56 -8.40
C PHE A 313 -19.84 -4.18 -7.14
N ARG A 314 -19.97 -4.96 -6.06
CA ARG A 314 -19.22 -4.73 -4.81
C ARG A 314 -17.71 -4.77 -5.04
N ALA A 315 -17.23 -5.76 -5.79
CA ALA A 315 -15.81 -5.89 -6.12
C ALA A 315 -15.30 -4.66 -6.89
N LYS A 316 -16.03 -4.21 -7.90
CA LYS A 316 -15.68 -3.05 -8.71
C LYS A 316 -15.67 -1.75 -7.90
N VAL A 317 -16.65 -1.54 -7.01
CA VAL A 317 -16.68 -0.37 -6.13
C VAL A 317 -15.47 -0.35 -5.20
N ARG A 318 -15.08 -1.49 -4.64
CA ARG A 318 -13.87 -1.60 -3.82
C ARG A 318 -12.62 -1.25 -4.60
N GLU A 319 -12.49 -1.78 -5.80
CA GLU A 319 -11.37 -1.53 -6.69
C GLU A 319 -11.22 -0.04 -7.03
N ILE A 320 -12.33 0.64 -7.35
CA ILE A 320 -12.36 2.08 -7.61
C ILE A 320 -11.99 2.88 -6.36
N ALA A 321 -12.58 2.55 -5.23
CA ALA A 321 -12.30 3.18 -3.95
C ALA A 321 -10.80 3.09 -3.59
N GLN A 322 -10.20 1.93 -3.83
CA GLN A 322 -8.76 1.71 -3.64
C GLN A 322 -7.91 2.62 -4.54
N ARG A 323 -8.19 2.63 -5.85
CA ARG A 323 -7.43 3.47 -6.79
C ARG A 323 -7.50 4.95 -6.45
N GLN A 324 -8.63 5.41 -5.88
CA GLN A 324 -8.84 6.80 -5.52
C GLN A 324 -8.52 7.11 -4.04
N ASN A 325 -8.10 6.10 -3.27
CA ASN A 325 -7.83 6.19 -1.82
C ASN A 325 -9.02 6.77 -1.02
N LEU A 326 -10.24 6.25 -1.31
CA LEU A 326 -11.49 6.66 -0.69
C LEU A 326 -12.21 5.43 -0.08
N ASP A 327 -13.16 5.65 0.83
CA ASP A 327 -13.96 4.58 1.42
C ASP A 327 -15.03 4.08 0.44
N ALA A 328 -15.08 2.78 0.16
CA ALA A 328 -16.07 2.14 -0.70
C ALA A 328 -17.51 2.34 -0.19
N ASN A 329 -17.71 2.40 1.12
CA ASN A 329 -19.01 2.64 1.72
C ASN A 329 -19.55 4.05 1.42
N TRP A 330 -18.68 5.03 1.21
CA TRP A 330 -19.11 6.37 0.80
C TRP A 330 -19.69 6.36 -0.61
N TYR A 331 -19.06 5.63 -1.54
CA TYR A 331 -19.61 5.41 -2.89
C TYR A 331 -20.99 4.78 -2.81
N MET A 332 -21.14 3.72 -2.00
CA MET A 332 -22.41 3.02 -1.84
C MET A 332 -23.50 3.92 -1.25
N ALA A 333 -23.19 4.71 -0.23
CA ALA A 333 -24.15 5.62 0.40
C ALA A 333 -24.60 6.72 -0.57
N VAL A 334 -23.67 7.30 -1.33
CA VAL A 334 -23.98 8.34 -2.33
C VAL A 334 -24.82 7.74 -3.46
N MET A 335 -24.43 6.57 -4.02
CA MET A 335 -25.19 5.90 -5.08
C MET A 335 -26.58 5.48 -4.60
N ALA A 336 -26.71 4.97 -3.36
CA ALA A 336 -28.00 4.64 -2.77
C ALA A 336 -28.91 5.87 -2.66
N PHE A 337 -28.34 7.02 -2.23
CA PHE A 337 -29.07 8.27 -2.14
C PHE A 337 -29.54 8.76 -3.51
N GLU A 338 -28.68 8.78 -4.51
CA GLU A 338 -28.96 9.28 -5.86
C GLU A 338 -29.91 8.38 -6.67
N THR A 339 -29.93 7.08 -6.37
CA THR A 339 -30.81 6.11 -7.06
C THR A 339 -32.06 5.72 -6.26
N GLY A 340 -32.28 6.32 -5.10
CA GLY A 340 -33.38 5.93 -4.22
C GLY A 340 -33.27 4.47 -3.73
N ARG A 341 -32.06 3.97 -3.47
CA ARG A 341 -31.70 2.62 -2.97
C ARG A 341 -31.74 1.50 -4.03
N GLU A 342 -32.02 1.83 -5.30
CA GLU A 342 -32.22 0.82 -6.35
C GLU A 342 -30.95 0.45 -7.12
N PHE A 343 -29.91 1.29 -7.10
CA PHE A 343 -28.64 1.12 -7.83
C PHE A 343 -28.83 0.84 -9.34
N LEU A 344 -29.94 1.34 -9.92
CA LEU A 344 -30.22 1.14 -11.32
C LEU A 344 -29.51 2.19 -12.19
N PRO A 345 -28.72 1.79 -13.20
CA PRO A 345 -28.03 2.70 -14.11
C PRO A 345 -29.00 3.54 -14.96
N SER A 346 -30.23 3.10 -15.10
CA SER A 346 -31.29 3.78 -15.85
C SER A 346 -32.14 4.75 -15.00
N THR A 347 -31.86 4.87 -13.69
CA THR A 347 -32.57 5.82 -12.82
C THR A 347 -32.44 7.23 -13.40
N LYS A 348 -33.56 7.88 -13.69
CA LYS A 348 -33.61 9.18 -14.38
C LYS A 348 -34.49 10.16 -13.65
N ASN A 349 -33.94 11.34 -13.38
CA ASN A 349 -34.71 12.50 -12.93
C ASN A 349 -35.44 13.11 -14.14
N LYS A 350 -36.78 13.12 -14.12
CA LYS A 350 -37.62 13.59 -15.23
C LYS A 350 -37.53 15.10 -15.48
N VAL A 351 -37.12 15.87 -14.48
CA VAL A 351 -37.03 17.33 -14.58
C VAL A 351 -35.66 17.78 -15.10
N SER A 352 -34.60 17.30 -14.47
CA SER A 352 -33.22 17.69 -14.82
C SER A 352 -32.57 16.86 -15.92
N GLY A 353 -33.12 15.67 -16.20
CA GLY A 353 -32.53 14.70 -17.10
C GLY A 353 -31.31 13.97 -16.53
N ALA A 354 -30.97 14.22 -15.26
CA ALA A 354 -29.89 13.53 -14.56
C ALA A 354 -30.15 12.01 -14.56
N THR A 355 -29.11 11.20 -14.79
CA THR A 355 -29.29 9.77 -15.04
C THR A 355 -28.18 8.95 -14.37
N GLY A 356 -28.56 7.79 -13.84
CA GLY A 356 -27.62 6.75 -13.38
C GLY A 356 -27.22 6.83 -11.92
N LEU A 357 -26.17 6.08 -11.59
CA LEU A 357 -25.75 5.77 -10.22
C LEU A 357 -25.45 6.99 -9.33
N ILE A 358 -24.98 8.07 -9.91
CA ILE A 358 -24.72 9.34 -9.21
C ILE A 358 -25.45 10.51 -9.85
N GLN A 359 -26.52 10.24 -10.58
CA GLN A 359 -27.35 11.22 -11.26
C GLN A 359 -26.53 12.18 -12.13
N PHE A 360 -25.79 11.61 -13.12
CA PHE A 360 -25.01 12.40 -14.07
C PHE A 360 -25.90 13.37 -14.84
N MET A 361 -25.60 14.66 -14.68
CA MET A 361 -26.24 15.71 -15.50
C MET A 361 -25.84 15.55 -16.98
N PRO A 362 -26.71 15.91 -17.95
CA PRO A 362 -26.40 15.78 -19.38
C PRO A 362 -25.08 16.45 -19.80
N ASP A 363 -24.78 17.63 -19.26
CA ASP A 363 -23.54 18.36 -19.55
C ASP A 363 -22.32 17.66 -18.93
N THR A 364 -22.48 17.06 -17.78
CA THR A 364 -21.42 16.28 -17.12
C THR A 364 -21.11 15.01 -17.92
N ALA A 365 -22.13 14.29 -18.34
CA ALA A 365 -21.95 13.11 -19.19
C ALA A 365 -21.19 13.45 -20.50
N ARG A 366 -21.54 14.54 -21.15
CA ARG A 366 -20.83 15.01 -22.37
C ARG A 366 -19.37 15.36 -22.10
N ARG A 367 -19.08 16.04 -21.01
CA ARG A 367 -17.67 16.37 -20.63
C ARG A 367 -16.84 15.13 -20.31
N LEU A 368 -17.45 14.09 -19.80
CA LEU A 368 -16.79 12.81 -19.54
C LEU A 368 -16.58 11.97 -20.80
N GLY A 369 -17.21 12.36 -21.95
CA GLY A 369 -17.11 11.64 -23.22
C GLY A 369 -18.22 10.59 -23.44
N THR A 370 -19.37 10.74 -22.78
CA THR A 370 -20.54 9.85 -22.91
C THR A 370 -21.86 10.66 -23.03
N SER A 371 -22.98 9.99 -22.89
CA SER A 371 -24.30 10.61 -22.83
C SER A 371 -25.16 9.97 -21.77
N THR A 372 -26.18 10.68 -21.28
CA THR A 372 -27.15 10.12 -20.33
C THR A 372 -27.89 8.91 -20.90
N GLN A 373 -28.12 8.87 -22.20
CA GLN A 373 -28.72 7.71 -22.87
C GLN A 373 -27.77 6.51 -22.90
N ALA A 374 -26.49 6.72 -23.18
CA ALA A 374 -25.49 5.67 -23.16
C ALA A 374 -25.32 5.11 -21.72
N LEU A 375 -25.27 6.01 -20.71
CA LEU A 375 -25.20 5.62 -19.31
C LEU A 375 -26.42 4.77 -18.88
N ALA A 376 -27.63 5.15 -19.30
CA ALA A 376 -28.85 4.41 -18.97
C ALA A 376 -28.88 2.98 -19.57
N ASN A 377 -28.18 2.76 -20.68
CA ASN A 377 -28.13 1.47 -21.38
C ASN A 377 -26.99 0.56 -20.91
N MET A 378 -26.10 1.05 -20.05
CA MET A 378 -25.01 0.25 -19.47
C MET A 378 -25.54 -0.65 -18.33
N SER A 379 -24.82 -1.73 -18.04
CA SER A 379 -24.97 -2.41 -16.76
C SER A 379 -24.50 -1.49 -15.62
N ALA A 380 -24.94 -1.76 -14.40
CA ALA A 380 -24.51 -1.00 -13.23
C ALA A 380 -22.97 -1.08 -13.04
N VAL A 381 -22.39 -2.25 -13.30
CA VAL A 381 -20.92 -2.46 -13.20
C VAL A 381 -20.14 -1.65 -14.25
N GLU A 382 -20.61 -1.60 -15.48
CA GLU A 382 -19.98 -0.78 -16.54
C GLU A 382 -20.08 0.72 -16.23
N GLN A 383 -21.20 1.16 -15.65
CA GLN A 383 -21.40 2.56 -15.31
C GLN A 383 -20.46 3.03 -14.18
N LEU A 384 -19.95 2.12 -13.35
CA LEU A 384 -18.96 2.44 -12.31
C LEU A 384 -17.66 3.02 -12.87
N ASP A 385 -17.23 2.70 -14.09
CA ASP A 385 -16.07 3.32 -14.71
C ASP A 385 -16.27 4.84 -14.93
N TRP A 386 -17.49 5.25 -15.19
CA TRP A 386 -17.87 6.65 -15.31
C TRP A 386 -17.99 7.33 -13.95
N VAL A 387 -18.43 6.60 -12.93
CA VAL A 387 -18.41 7.06 -11.54
C VAL A 387 -16.97 7.35 -11.11
N GLU A 388 -16.05 6.45 -11.40
CA GLU A 388 -14.61 6.65 -11.13
C GLU A 388 -14.06 7.91 -11.82
N LYS A 389 -14.29 8.05 -13.12
CA LYS A 389 -13.88 9.24 -13.88
C LYS A 389 -14.45 10.52 -13.31
N TYR A 390 -15.69 10.49 -12.83
CA TYR A 390 -16.33 11.66 -12.22
C TYR A 390 -15.61 12.10 -10.94
N PHE A 391 -15.28 11.15 -10.04
CA PHE A 391 -14.65 11.49 -8.77
C PHE A 391 -13.15 11.73 -8.86
N GLN A 392 -12.48 11.30 -9.91
CA GLN A 392 -11.03 11.44 -10.08
C GLN A 392 -10.49 12.86 -9.83
N PRO A 393 -11.09 13.97 -10.31
CA PRO A 393 -10.61 15.32 -10.02
C PRO A 393 -10.79 15.75 -8.55
N TYR A 394 -11.62 15.05 -7.80
CA TYR A 394 -11.95 15.36 -6.41
C TYR A 394 -11.26 14.44 -5.40
N ALA A 395 -10.76 13.28 -5.80
CA ALA A 395 -10.27 12.21 -4.92
C ALA A 395 -9.27 12.75 -3.87
N GLY A 396 -8.30 13.58 -4.26
CA GLY A 396 -7.33 14.17 -3.35
C GLY A 396 -7.89 15.23 -2.38
N ARG A 397 -9.16 15.63 -2.53
CA ARG A 397 -9.84 16.65 -1.71
C ARG A 397 -10.95 16.08 -0.83
N ILE A 398 -11.46 14.91 -1.18
CA ILE A 398 -12.52 14.20 -0.42
C ILE A 398 -11.88 13.56 0.81
N ARG A 399 -12.36 13.91 1.99
CA ARG A 399 -11.85 13.42 3.28
C ARG A 399 -12.89 12.65 4.11
N ASN A 400 -14.16 12.75 3.73
CA ASN A 400 -15.29 12.12 4.43
C ASN A 400 -16.48 11.96 3.48
N LEU A 401 -17.52 11.24 3.94
CA LEU A 401 -18.76 11.03 3.17
C LEU A 401 -19.41 12.36 2.76
N GLY A 402 -19.39 13.38 3.63
CA GLY A 402 -19.94 14.67 3.32
C GLY A 402 -19.25 15.37 2.14
N ASP A 403 -17.90 15.29 2.07
CA ASP A 403 -17.15 15.81 0.93
C ASP A 403 -17.49 15.07 -0.36
N MET A 404 -17.64 13.75 -0.29
CA MET A 404 -18.02 12.94 -1.45
C MET A 404 -19.41 13.30 -1.97
N TYR A 405 -20.37 13.48 -1.08
CA TYR A 405 -21.71 13.93 -1.44
C TYR A 405 -21.69 15.37 -2.00
N MET A 406 -20.90 16.26 -1.41
CA MET A 406 -20.74 17.62 -1.95
C MET A 406 -20.14 17.62 -3.35
N ALA A 407 -19.23 16.72 -3.68
CA ALA A 407 -18.69 16.60 -5.04
C ALA A 407 -19.80 16.34 -6.08
N VAL A 408 -20.88 15.64 -5.71
CA VAL A 408 -22.05 15.40 -6.56
C VAL A 408 -23.04 16.55 -6.52
N LEU A 409 -23.45 16.96 -5.33
CA LEU A 409 -24.50 17.97 -5.14
C LEU A 409 -24.03 19.37 -5.50
N TRP A 410 -22.89 19.81 -4.94
CA TRP A 410 -22.34 21.16 -5.11
C TRP A 410 -20.83 21.16 -4.87
N PRO A 411 -20.01 20.99 -5.90
CA PRO A 411 -18.56 20.81 -5.77
C PRO A 411 -17.81 21.92 -5.01
N ALA A 412 -18.34 23.14 -4.96
CA ALA A 412 -17.79 24.22 -4.17
C ALA A 412 -17.87 23.98 -2.65
N GLY A 413 -18.72 23.05 -2.21
CA GLY A 413 -18.89 22.64 -0.80
C GLY A 413 -17.88 21.62 -0.31
N VAL A 414 -17.04 21.06 -1.19
CA VAL A 414 -16.01 20.10 -0.80
C VAL A 414 -14.98 20.76 0.11
N GLY A 415 -14.76 20.16 1.30
CA GLY A 415 -13.82 20.68 2.30
C GLY A 415 -14.30 21.91 3.08
N LYS A 416 -15.57 22.32 2.93
CA LYS A 416 -16.16 23.42 3.70
C LYS A 416 -16.69 22.92 5.05
N ALA A 417 -16.83 23.85 6.01
CA ALA A 417 -17.45 23.56 7.31
C ALA A 417 -18.95 23.28 7.15
N ASP A 418 -19.54 22.55 8.09
CA ASP A 418 -20.97 22.20 8.04
C ASP A 418 -21.90 23.40 8.16
N SER A 419 -21.44 24.51 8.76
CA SER A 419 -22.15 25.80 8.81
C SER A 419 -22.12 26.57 7.50
N TRP A 420 -21.37 26.11 6.47
CA TRP A 420 -21.31 26.82 5.20
C TRP A 420 -22.64 26.73 4.45
N VAL A 421 -23.17 27.92 4.08
CA VAL A 421 -24.47 28.04 3.40
C VAL A 421 -24.32 27.66 1.94
N LEU A 422 -25.13 26.71 1.50
CA LEU A 422 -25.25 26.31 0.10
C LEU A 422 -26.18 27.27 -0.65
N TRP A 423 -27.41 27.42 -0.14
CA TRP A 423 -28.45 28.26 -0.74
C TRP A 423 -29.39 28.81 0.31
N SER A 424 -30.01 29.96 -0.01
CA SER A 424 -31.01 30.59 0.83
C SER A 424 -32.25 30.98 0.01
N SER A 425 -33.41 30.99 0.64
CA SER A 425 -34.65 31.50 0.08
C SER A 425 -34.53 32.99 -0.24
N PRO A 426 -35.06 33.49 -1.37
CA PRO A 426 -35.92 32.81 -2.35
C PRO A 426 -35.19 32.33 -3.62
N SER A 427 -33.90 31.90 -3.54
CA SER A 427 -33.16 31.46 -4.73
C SER A 427 -33.80 30.26 -5.41
N ILE A 428 -33.58 30.13 -6.74
CA ILE A 428 -34.05 28.99 -7.53
C ILE A 428 -33.44 27.68 -7.00
N GLN A 429 -32.15 27.73 -6.63
CA GLN A 429 -31.43 26.59 -6.08
C GLN A 429 -32.02 26.15 -4.73
N TYR A 430 -32.39 27.09 -3.87
CA TYR A 430 -33.08 26.75 -2.63
C TYR A 430 -34.42 26.07 -2.94
N THR A 431 -35.24 26.64 -3.82
CA THR A 431 -36.57 26.09 -4.18
C THR A 431 -36.46 24.66 -4.72
N GLN A 432 -35.46 24.40 -5.55
CA GLN A 432 -35.22 23.06 -6.12
C GLN A 432 -34.73 22.05 -5.09
N ASN A 433 -34.11 22.50 -4.01
CA ASN A 433 -33.49 21.67 -2.97
C ASN A 433 -34.12 21.88 -1.58
N ALA A 434 -35.29 22.50 -1.50
CA ALA A 434 -35.95 22.85 -0.24
C ALA A 434 -36.13 21.67 0.73
N GLY A 435 -36.19 20.43 0.21
CA GLY A 435 -36.24 19.23 1.04
C GLY A 435 -34.95 18.95 1.83
N LEU A 436 -33.86 19.67 1.59
CA LEU A 436 -32.62 19.58 2.37
C LEU A 436 -32.62 20.54 3.58
N ASP A 437 -33.47 21.58 3.58
CA ASP A 437 -33.67 22.47 4.72
C ASP A 437 -34.44 21.72 5.82
N ARG A 438 -33.69 21.22 6.82
CA ARG A 438 -34.26 20.36 7.88
C ARG A 438 -34.91 21.13 9.01
N ASN A 439 -34.42 22.33 9.30
CA ASN A 439 -34.92 23.19 10.38
C ASN A 439 -35.94 24.20 9.91
N HIS A 440 -36.17 24.30 8.56
CA HIS A 440 -37.11 25.17 7.90
C HIS A 440 -36.83 26.65 8.15
N ASP A 441 -35.53 27.05 8.29
CA ASP A 441 -35.14 28.43 8.51
C ASP A 441 -34.97 29.25 7.22
N GLY A 442 -35.20 28.63 6.06
CA GLY A 442 -35.03 29.22 4.74
C GLY A 442 -33.60 29.20 4.23
N THR A 443 -32.73 28.47 4.88
CA THR A 443 -31.30 28.34 4.52
C THR A 443 -30.89 26.88 4.49
N ILE A 444 -30.24 26.46 3.43
CA ILE A 444 -29.66 25.10 3.36
C ILE A 444 -28.19 25.21 3.62
N THR A 445 -27.75 24.67 4.74
CA THR A 445 -26.32 24.54 5.09
C THR A 445 -25.72 23.24 4.55
N ARG A 446 -24.37 23.18 4.46
CA ARG A 446 -23.67 21.94 4.12
C ARG A 446 -24.03 20.81 5.09
N GLY A 447 -24.09 21.10 6.40
CA GLY A 447 -24.43 20.12 7.42
C GLY A 447 -25.81 19.49 7.22
N GLU A 448 -26.81 20.28 6.87
CA GLU A 448 -28.16 19.77 6.57
C GLU A 448 -28.19 18.87 5.35
N ALA A 449 -27.55 19.29 4.26
CA ALA A 449 -27.43 18.45 3.07
C ALA A 449 -26.67 17.13 3.35
N VAL A 450 -25.53 17.21 4.05
CA VAL A 450 -24.72 16.05 4.44
C VAL A 450 -25.46 15.11 5.39
N SER A 451 -26.31 15.66 6.28
CA SER A 451 -27.09 14.82 7.19
C SER A 451 -27.96 13.80 6.46
N ARG A 452 -28.46 14.13 5.27
CA ARG A 452 -29.29 13.21 4.45
C ARG A 452 -28.51 12.00 3.97
N VAL A 453 -27.29 12.20 3.47
CA VAL A 453 -26.45 11.08 3.03
C VAL A 453 -25.89 10.29 4.23
N ASN A 454 -25.70 10.92 5.38
CA ASN A 454 -25.36 10.21 6.62
C ASN A 454 -26.52 9.32 7.09
N ASP A 455 -27.77 9.78 6.98
CA ASP A 455 -28.93 8.95 7.28
C ASP A 455 -29.01 7.74 6.32
N MET A 456 -28.72 7.97 5.03
CA MET A 456 -28.63 6.89 4.04
C MET A 456 -27.51 5.90 4.34
N TYR A 457 -26.37 6.36 4.80
CA TYR A 457 -25.27 5.51 5.23
C TYR A 457 -25.70 4.60 6.40
N LYS A 458 -26.29 5.19 7.45
CA LYS A 458 -26.79 4.44 8.62
C LYS A 458 -27.87 3.43 8.25
N GLU A 459 -28.81 3.78 7.38
CA GLU A 459 -29.82 2.86 6.86
C GLU A 459 -29.15 1.69 6.14
N GLY A 460 -28.13 1.97 5.31
CA GLY A 460 -27.39 0.95 4.58
C GLY A 460 -26.62 -0.02 5.46
N GLU A 461 -26.34 0.32 6.72
CA GLU A 461 -25.73 -0.60 7.68
C GLU A 461 -26.63 -1.80 7.99
N THR A 462 -27.94 -1.67 7.84
CA THR A 462 -28.91 -2.76 7.97
C THR A 462 -29.00 -3.64 6.72
N HIS A 463 -28.41 -3.22 5.62
CA HIS A 463 -28.40 -3.89 4.32
C HIS A 463 -26.99 -4.28 3.87
N LYS A 464 -26.12 -4.59 4.81
CA LYS A 464 -24.73 -5.01 4.56
C LYS A 464 -24.65 -6.41 3.93
N ALA A 465 -23.71 -6.60 2.99
CA ALA A 465 -23.29 -7.89 2.44
C ALA A 465 -21.82 -7.87 2.03
#